data_c6d8d7e71fcabb49007d59e18680c961
#
_entry.id   c6d8d7e71fcabb49007d59e18680c961
#
_cell.length_a   1.000
_cell.length_b   1.000
_cell.length_c   1.000
_cell.angle_alpha   90.00
_cell.angle_beta   90.00
_cell.angle_gamma   90.00
#
_symmetry.space_group_name_H-M   'P 1'
#
loop_
_entity.id
_entity.type
_entity.pdbx_description
1 polymer ?
#
loop_
_entity_poly.entity_id
_entity_poly.type
_entity_poly.pdbx_seq_one_letter_code
_entity_poly.pdbx_strand_id
1 'polypeptide(L)'
;TSTIIKLDNIYSNPTIDYMIGSDNFWQESGYDSLLLNKTNDFSMQAGQHCVTYVDDNSLPQGQYYLYLYNNNLAVSTTRPDYDWKSDSNYSNTYYNLKKGTSYYYKYLVDENNRTVELVSSIPVAYSGYVSSVQELDGNVIIDSGIAMSWSEYSQDGTLLRTFKTTGGK
;
A
#
# COMPACT_ATOMS: atom_id res chain seq x y z
N THR A 1 2.11 7.50 -9.04
CA THR A 1 1.19 8.06 -8.02
C THR A 1 1.09 7.11 -6.84
N SER A 2 0.99 7.63 -5.64
CA SER A 2 0.79 6.84 -4.41
C SER A 2 -0.69 6.55 -4.17
N THR A 3 -1.39 6.09 -5.21
CA THR A 3 -2.83 5.85 -5.19
C THR A 3 -3.15 4.48 -5.76
N ILE A 4 -4.03 3.74 -5.11
CA ILE A 4 -4.64 2.53 -5.63
C ILE A 4 -5.93 2.94 -6.34
N ILE A 5 -6.19 2.36 -7.51
CA ILE A 5 -7.37 2.68 -8.33
C ILE A 5 -8.07 1.38 -8.68
N LYS A 6 -9.35 1.28 -8.39
CA LYS A 6 -10.22 0.21 -8.91
C LYS A 6 -10.87 0.68 -10.20
N LEU A 7 -10.76 -0.16 -11.22
CA LEU A 7 -11.41 0.06 -12.52
C LEU A 7 -12.50 -0.98 -12.75
N ASP A 8 -13.66 -0.50 -13.19
CA ASP A 8 -14.75 -1.33 -13.68
C ASP A 8 -14.80 -1.35 -15.20
N ASN A 9 -15.50 -2.32 -15.76
CA ASN A 9 -15.80 -2.42 -17.20
C ASN A 9 -14.55 -2.39 -18.09
N ILE A 10 -13.43 -2.96 -17.65
CA ILE A 10 -12.12 -2.86 -18.31
C ILE A 10 -12.11 -3.38 -19.76
N TYR A 11 -13.06 -4.25 -20.15
CA TYR A 11 -13.17 -4.81 -21.50
C TYR A 11 -14.14 -4.07 -22.42
N SER A 12 -14.80 -3.01 -21.94
CA SER A 12 -15.79 -2.26 -22.71
C SER A 12 -15.58 -0.74 -22.63
N ASN A 13 -16.09 -0.12 -21.60
CA ASN A 13 -15.92 1.30 -21.32
C ASN A 13 -15.39 1.49 -19.90
N PRO A 14 -14.05 1.49 -19.71
CA PRO A 14 -13.44 1.53 -18.39
C PRO A 14 -13.87 2.78 -17.61
N THR A 15 -14.27 2.58 -16.36
CA THR A 15 -14.60 3.64 -15.42
C THR A 15 -13.83 3.44 -14.11
N ILE A 16 -13.49 4.54 -13.42
CA ILE A 16 -12.95 4.48 -12.09
C ILE A 16 -14.10 4.27 -11.11
N ASP A 17 -14.09 3.19 -10.38
CA ASP A 17 -15.06 2.96 -9.30
C ASP A 17 -14.65 3.73 -8.04
N TYR A 18 -13.45 3.45 -7.51
CA TYR A 18 -12.92 4.18 -6.36
C TYR A 18 -11.39 4.29 -6.40
N MET A 19 -10.89 5.12 -5.47
CA MET A 19 -9.45 5.29 -5.24
C MET A 19 -9.13 5.22 -3.73
N ILE A 20 -7.90 4.77 -3.40
CA ILE A 20 -7.33 4.83 -2.06
C ILE A 20 -6.03 5.64 -2.12
N GLY A 21 -6.02 6.79 -1.48
CA GLY A 21 -4.92 7.75 -1.49
C GLY A 21 -5.28 9.01 -0.71
N SER A 22 -4.42 10.03 -0.77
CA SER A 22 -4.71 11.30 -0.14
C SER A 22 -5.63 12.17 -0.99
N ASP A 23 -6.64 12.75 -0.38
CA ASP A 23 -7.51 13.76 -0.95
C ASP A 23 -6.71 15.01 -1.38
N ASN A 24 -5.77 15.47 -0.56
CA ASN A 24 -4.91 16.60 -0.88
C ASN A 24 -4.13 16.41 -2.20
N PHE A 25 -3.74 15.17 -2.52
CA PHE A 25 -3.05 14.88 -3.77
C PHE A 25 -3.98 15.02 -4.99
N TRP A 26 -5.29 14.85 -4.81
CA TRP A 26 -6.26 14.79 -5.90
C TRP A 26 -7.21 15.99 -5.98
N GLN A 27 -7.19 16.94 -5.03
CA GLN A 27 -8.13 18.07 -4.90
C GLN A 27 -8.40 18.85 -6.21
N GLU A 28 -7.36 19.06 -7.01
CA GLU A 28 -7.49 19.87 -8.23
C GLU A 28 -7.93 19.06 -9.47
N SER A 29 -8.10 17.76 -9.32
CA SER A 29 -8.34 16.86 -10.46
C SER A 29 -9.83 16.61 -10.73
N GLY A 30 -10.71 16.85 -9.76
CA GLY A 30 -12.11 16.44 -9.77
C GLY A 30 -12.33 14.94 -9.47
N TYR A 31 -11.26 14.17 -9.18
CA TYR A 31 -11.33 12.75 -8.81
C TYR A 31 -11.34 12.51 -7.29
N ASP A 32 -11.22 13.55 -6.49
CA ASP A 32 -11.25 13.48 -5.02
C ASP A 32 -12.52 12.83 -4.49
N SER A 33 -13.67 13.04 -5.15
CA SER A 33 -14.95 12.42 -4.80
C SER A 33 -14.97 10.88 -4.94
N LEU A 34 -14.00 10.30 -5.64
CA LEU A 34 -13.86 8.85 -5.82
C LEU A 34 -13.00 8.20 -4.73
N LEU A 35 -12.37 8.99 -3.87
CA LEU A 35 -11.55 8.46 -2.77
C LEU A 35 -12.42 7.81 -1.69
N LEU A 36 -11.94 6.67 -1.17
CA LEU A 36 -12.53 6.05 0.00
C LEU A 36 -12.16 6.82 1.26
N ASN A 37 -13.11 6.92 2.20
CA ASN A 37 -12.89 7.55 3.48
C ASN A 37 -12.12 6.60 4.44
N LYS A 38 -11.13 7.13 5.16
CA LYS A 38 -10.45 6.39 6.23
C LYS A 38 -11.41 6.21 7.43
N THR A 39 -11.44 5.01 7.99
CA THR A 39 -12.21 4.74 9.23
C THR A 39 -11.34 4.76 10.49
N ASN A 40 -10.01 4.64 10.32
CA ASN A 40 -9.05 4.78 11.42
C ASN A 40 -7.89 5.69 11.00
N ASP A 41 -7.07 6.10 11.97
CA ASP A 41 -5.92 6.97 11.70
C ASP A 41 -4.70 6.13 11.27
N PHE A 42 -4.21 6.37 10.06
CA PHE A 42 -3.00 5.76 9.53
C PHE A 42 -2.36 6.65 8.44
N SER A 43 -1.06 6.48 8.25
CA SER A 43 -0.35 7.09 7.12
C SER A 43 -0.66 6.31 5.84
N MET A 44 -1.08 7.02 4.79
CA MET A 44 -1.35 6.41 3.49
C MET A 44 -0.09 5.76 2.91
N GLN A 45 -0.27 4.78 2.03
CA GLN A 45 0.82 4.19 1.28
C GLN A 45 1.48 5.22 0.35
N ALA A 46 2.80 5.11 0.20
CA ALA A 46 3.57 5.94 -0.70
C ALA A 46 4.56 5.09 -1.52
N GLY A 47 4.45 5.17 -2.84
CA GLY A 47 5.29 4.41 -3.78
C GLY A 47 5.06 2.90 -3.72
N GLN A 48 3.85 2.47 -3.42
CA GLN A 48 3.47 1.08 -3.19
C GLN A 48 3.69 0.17 -4.41
N HIS A 49 3.92 -1.11 -4.12
CA HIS A 49 4.00 -2.20 -5.09
C HIS A 49 3.10 -3.36 -4.68
N CYS A 50 2.79 -4.22 -5.65
CA CYS A 50 2.20 -5.53 -5.42
C CYS A 50 0.88 -5.50 -4.66
N VAL A 51 -0.08 -4.68 -5.13
CA VAL A 51 -1.44 -4.67 -4.55
C VAL A 51 -2.15 -5.97 -4.94
N THR A 52 -2.59 -6.72 -3.93
CA THR A 52 -3.25 -8.01 -4.11
C THR A 52 -4.65 -7.97 -3.47
N TYR A 53 -5.64 -8.39 -4.25
CA TYR A 53 -7.02 -8.58 -3.79
C TYR A 53 -7.17 -9.94 -3.10
N VAL A 54 -7.87 -9.95 -1.98
CA VAL A 54 -8.22 -11.16 -1.23
C VAL A 54 -9.71 -11.17 -0.93
N ASP A 55 -10.41 -12.09 -1.57
CA ASP A 55 -11.80 -12.40 -1.24
C ASP A 55 -11.84 -13.25 0.04
N ASP A 56 -12.69 -12.87 0.98
CA ASP A 56 -12.90 -13.59 2.24
C ASP A 56 -14.40 -13.78 2.47
N ASN A 57 -14.85 -15.00 2.26
CA ASN A 57 -16.26 -15.37 2.38
C ASN A 57 -16.84 -15.19 3.80
N SER A 58 -16.00 -14.90 4.81
CA SER A 58 -16.46 -14.56 6.17
C SER A 58 -16.89 -13.11 6.31
N LEU A 59 -16.50 -12.25 5.34
CA LEU A 59 -16.86 -10.84 5.32
C LEU A 59 -18.26 -10.61 4.72
N PRO A 60 -18.96 -9.53 5.11
CA PRO A 60 -20.17 -9.09 4.43
C PRO A 60 -19.95 -8.85 2.93
N GLN A 61 -21.00 -9.04 2.13
CA GLN A 61 -20.93 -8.74 0.69
C GLN A 61 -20.52 -7.28 0.44
N GLY A 62 -19.56 -7.06 -0.44
CA GLY A 62 -18.98 -5.75 -0.76
C GLY A 62 -17.80 -5.38 0.14
N GLN A 63 -17.40 -6.28 1.04
CA GLN A 63 -16.16 -6.15 1.81
C GLN A 63 -15.12 -7.18 1.38
N TYR A 64 -13.85 -6.77 1.37
CA TYR A 64 -12.71 -7.63 1.04
C TYR A 64 -11.40 -7.02 1.53
N TYR A 65 -10.33 -7.77 1.49
CA TYR A 65 -9.01 -7.25 1.83
C TYR A 65 -8.20 -6.90 0.59
N LEU A 66 -7.38 -5.85 0.73
CA LEU A 66 -6.25 -5.58 -0.15
C LEU A 66 -4.98 -5.63 0.70
N TYR A 67 -3.95 -6.36 0.27
CA TYR A 67 -2.64 -6.20 0.88
C TYR A 67 -1.61 -5.72 -0.14
N LEU A 68 -0.57 -5.08 0.35
CA LEU A 68 0.44 -4.44 -0.48
C LEU A 68 1.77 -4.27 0.24
N TYR A 69 2.82 -4.10 -0.53
CA TYR A 69 4.08 -3.55 -0.06
C TYR A 69 4.04 -2.03 -0.14
N ASN A 70 4.07 -1.35 1.00
CA ASN A 70 4.22 0.09 1.09
C ASN A 70 5.70 0.44 1.14
N ASN A 71 6.29 0.90 0.03
CA ASN A 71 7.68 1.33 -0.02
C ASN A 71 7.94 2.53 0.88
N ASN A 72 6.89 3.30 1.18
CA ASN A 72 6.91 4.43 2.09
C ASN A 72 7.86 5.55 1.62
N LEU A 73 7.96 5.70 0.29
CA LEU A 73 8.76 6.73 -0.36
C LEU A 73 7.85 7.77 -1.02
N ALA A 74 7.94 9.01 -0.55
CA ALA A 74 7.18 10.15 -1.06
C ALA A 74 7.83 10.70 -2.33
N VAL A 75 7.39 10.18 -3.48
CA VAL A 75 7.83 10.63 -4.80
C VAL A 75 6.65 10.63 -5.77
N SER A 76 6.52 11.69 -6.56
CA SER A 76 5.61 11.72 -7.71
C SER A 76 6.33 12.36 -8.90
N THR A 77 6.43 11.62 -10.00
CA THR A 77 6.98 12.15 -11.26
C THR A 77 5.99 13.04 -12.00
N THR A 78 4.70 12.87 -11.74
CA THR A 78 3.61 13.66 -12.36
C THR A 78 3.27 14.92 -11.58
N ARG A 79 3.66 14.99 -10.31
CA ARG A 79 3.53 16.16 -9.43
C ARG A 79 4.81 16.35 -8.63
N PRO A 80 5.92 16.76 -9.28
CA PRO A 80 7.23 16.86 -8.62
C PRO A 80 7.26 17.90 -7.49
N ASP A 81 6.41 18.92 -7.58
CA ASP A 81 6.33 20.03 -6.61
C ASP A 81 5.34 19.79 -5.48
N TYR A 82 4.74 18.59 -5.39
CA TYR A 82 3.81 18.27 -4.32
C TYR A 82 4.50 18.26 -2.97
N ASP A 83 3.99 19.06 -2.03
CA ASP A 83 4.52 19.12 -0.66
C ASP A 83 4.01 17.97 0.21
N TRP A 84 4.65 16.83 0.10
CA TRP A 84 4.35 15.64 0.87
C TRP A 84 4.44 15.85 2.39
N LYS A 85 5.24 16.82 2.85
CA LYS A 85 5.47 17.04 4.28
C LYS A 85 4.31 17.81 4.93
N SER A 86 3.60 18.60 4.16
CA SER A 86 2.42 19.32 4.63
C SER A 86 1.17 18.45 4.63
N ASP A 87 1.19 17.32 3.92
CA ASP A 87 0.06 16.39 3.87
C ASP A 87 0.10 15.40 5.05
N SER A 88 -0.81 15.57 6.00
CA SER A 88 -0.92 14.70 7.18
C SER A 88 -1.19 13.23 6.84
N ASN A 89 -1.76 12.94 5.66
CA ASN A 89 -1.95 11.57 5.17
C ASN A 89 -0.64 10.82 4.92
N TYR A 90 0.49 11.53 4.81
CA TYR A 90 1.82 10.97 4.57
C TYR A 90 2.81 11.23 5.72
N SER A 91 2.31 11.31 6.96
CA SER A 91 3.09 11.69 8.15
C SER A 91 4.32 10.84 8.42
N ASN A 92 4.30 9.56 8.02
CA ASN A 92 5.40 8.60 8.26
C ASN A 92 6.25 8.30 7.02
N THR A 93 6.17 9.12 5.98
CA THR A 93 6.83 8.86 4.70
C THR A 93 8.28 9.32 4.69
N TYR A 94 9.10 8.66 3.89
CA TYR A 94 10.51 9.02 3.70
C TYR A 94 10.73 9.68 2.33
N TYR A 95 11.79 10.50 2.27
CA TYR A 95 12.20 11.25 1.07
C TYR A 95 13.58 10.82 0.57
N ASN A 96 14.12 9.76 1.14
CA ASN A 96 15.47 9.27 0.88
C ASN A 96 15.41 7.79 0.50
N LEU A 97 16.03 7.43 -0.61
CA LEU A 97 16.08 6.06 -1.13
C LEU A 97 16.89 5.08 -0.28
N LYS A 98 17.76 5.60 0.62
CA LYS A 98 18.73 4.76 1.34
C LYS A 98 18.35 4.44 2.78
N LYS A 99 17.42 5.20 3.37
CA LYS A 99 17.10 5.07 4.78
C LYS A 99 15.64 5.34 5.05
N GLY A 100 14.99 4.42 5.72
CA GLY A 100 13.59 4.53 6.11
C GLY A 100 13.08 3.20 6.66
N THR A 101 11.78 3.06 6.68
CA THR A 101 11.04 1.84 7.00
C THR A 101 9.97 1.65 5.94
N SER A 102 9.93 0.48 5.33
CA SER A 102 8.81 0.05 4.49
C SER A 102 7.84 -0.78 5.32
N TYR A 103 6.65 -1.02 4.79
CA TYR A 103 5.63 -1.76 5.52
C TYR A 103 4.92 -2.76 4.60
N TYR A 104 4.54 -3.90 5.17
CA TYR A 104 3.37 -4.60 4.70
C TYR A 104 2.14 -3.86 5.23
N TYR A 105 1.16 -3.59 4.36
CA TYR A 105 -0.15 -3.05 4.73
C TYR A 105 -1.24 -4.01 4.28
N LYS A 106 -2.26 -4.19 5.14
CA LYS A 106 -3.50 -4.87 4.78
C LYS A 106 -4.66 -3.94 5.07
N TYR A 107 -5.45 -3.67 4.05
CA TYR A 107 -6.64 -2.86 4.13
C TYR A 107 -7.89 -3.73 4.12
N LEU A 108 -8.88 -3.39 4.93
CA LEU A 108 -10.28 -3.78 4.73
C LEU A 108 -10.94 -2.68 3.89
N VAL A 109 -11.47 -3.06 2.74
CA VAL A 109 -12.27 -2.19 1.88
C VAL A 109 -13.74 -2.51 2.08
N ASP A 110 -14.57 -1.50 2.27
CA ASP A 110 -16.04 -1.60 2.28
C ASP A 110 -16.60 -0.71 1.16
N GLU A 111 -16.99 -1.32 0.05
CA GLU A 111 -17.53 -0.61 -1.10
C GLU A 111 -18.90 -0.01 -0.82
N ASN A 112 -19.73 -0.68 0.03
CA ASN A 112 -21.07 -0.20 0.34
C ASN A 112 -21.03 1.11 1.14
N ASN A 113 -20.09 1.22 2.07
CA ASN A 113 -19.90 2.41 2.90
C ASN A 113 -18.86 3.38 2.34
N ARG A 114 -18.19 3.03 1.24
CA ARG A 114 -17.12 3.83 0.63
C ARG A 114 -15.99 4.12 1.62
N THR A 115 -15.51 3.09 2.32
CA THR A 115 -14.48 3.23 3.36
C THR A 115 -13.30 2.29 3.18
N VAL A 116 -12.19 2.68 3.78
CA VAL A 116 -10.96 1.88 3.89
C VAL A 116 -10.42 1.95 5.31
N GLU A 117 -10.03 0.80 5.84
CA GLU A 117 -9.41 0.65 7.15
C GLU A 117 -8.06 -0.06 7.03
N LEU A 118 -7.02 0.45 7.70
CA LEU A 118 -5.77 -0.29 7.84
C LEU A 118 -5.91 -1.29 8.99
N VAL A 119 -6.08 -2.58 8.65
CA VAL A 119 -6.29 -3.64 9.63
C VAL A 119 -5.00 -4.34 10.05
N SER A 120 -3.93 -4.22 9.26
CA SER A 120 -2.61 -4.74 9.64
C SER A 120 -1.50 -3.89 9.04
N SER A 121 -0.43 -3.69 9.84
CA SER A 121 0.79 -2.99 9.44
C SER A 121 1.99 -3.65 10.09
N ILE A 122 2.89 -4.21 9.26
CA ILE A 122 4.14 -4.83 9.71
C ILE A 122 5.32 -4.01 9.18
N PRO A 123 6.17 -3.44 10.04
CA PRO A 123 7.39 -2.77 9.58
C PRO A 123 8.39 -3.79 9.03
N VAL A 124 8.94 -3.49 7.86
CA VAL A 124 9.86 -4.38 7.16
C VAL A 124 11.13 -3.66 6.71
N ALA A 125 12.11 -4.40 6.21
CA ALA A 125 13.35 -3.81 5.69
C ALA A 125 13.04 -2.78 4.61
N TYR A 126 13.67 -1.61 4.71
CA TYR A 126 13.42 -0.50 3.81
C TYR A 126 13.82 -0.82 2.37
N SER A 127 12.88 -0.64 1.48
CA SER A 127 13.09 -0.67 0.04
C SER A 127 12.28 0.44 -0.59
N GLY A 128 12.91 1.55 -0.96
CA GLY A 128 12.21 2.74 -1.48
C GLY A 128 11.51 2.51 -2.83
N TYR A 129 11.90 1.48 -3.57
CA TYR A 129 11.25 1.03 -4.81
C TYR A 129 11.51 -0.46 -5.02
N VAL A 130 10.81 -1.06 -5.96
CA VAL A 130 10.69 -2.50 -6.18
C VAL A 130 10.31 -3.22 -4.88
N SER A 131 9.90 -4.37 -4.86
CA SER A 131 9.58 -5.22 -3.72
C SER A 131 8.23 -5.89 -3.92
N SER A 132 7.99 -6.94 -3.19
CA SER A 132 6.72 -7.65 -3.24
C SER A 132 6.32 -8.20 -1.88
N VAL A 133 5.06 -8.56 -1.77
CA VAL A 133 4.51 -9.23 -0.62
C VAL A 133 3.54 -10.32 -1.05
N GLN A 134 3.50 -11.41 -0.32
CA GLN A 134 2.54 -12.48 -0.51
C GLN A 134 2.10 -13.05 0.85
N GLU A 135 0.80 -13.24 1.02
CA GLU A 135 0.27 -14.06 2.11
C GLU A 135 0.27 -15.53 1.67
N LEU A 136 0.87 -16.40 2.46
CA LEU A 136 1.00 -17.82 2.16
C LEU A 136 0.94 -18.65 3.46
N ASP A 137 0.02 -19.60 3.52
CA ASP A 137 -0.13 -20.55 4.63
C ASP A 137 -0.20 -19.90 6.02
N GLY A 138 -0.88 -18.76 6.11
CA GLY A 138 -1.02 -18.00 7.36
C GLY A 138 0.18 -17.14 7.73
N ASN A 139 1.20 -17.03 6.87
CA ASN A 139 2.34 -16.16 7.05
C ASN A 139 2.40 -15.06 5.98
N VAL A 140 3.21 -14.05 6.21
CA VAL A 140 3.47 -12.95 5.27
C VAL A 140 4.91 -13.06 4.78
N ILE A 141 5.07 -13.27 3.47
CA ILE A 141 6.37 -13.36 2.80
C ILE A 141 6.68 -12.01 2.16
N ILE A 142 7.81 -11.44 2.53
CA ILE A 142 8.23 -10.10 2.09
C ILE A 142 9.52 -10.19 1.28
N ASP A 143 9.50 -9.71 0.05
CA ASP A 143 10.71 -9.40 -0.71
C ASP A 143 10.99 -7.89 -0.62
N SER A 144 12.08 -7.52 0.04
CA SER A 144 12.57 -6.15 0.13
C SER A 144 13.72 -5.98 -0.87
N GLY A 145 13.39 -5.64 -2.12
CA GLY A 145 14.30 -5.72 -3.26
C GLY A 145 15.60 -4.93 -3.09
N ILE A 146 15.55 -3.66 -2.65
CA ILE A 146 16.79 -2.88 -2.41
C ILE A 146 17.60 -3.42 -1.24
N ALA A 147 16.94 -3.95 -0.22
CA ALA A 147 17.61 -4.59 0.90
C ALA A 147 18.17 -5.98 0.55
N MET A 148 17.88 -6.49 -0.66
CA MET A 148 18.26 -7.82 -1.16
C MET A 148 17.95 -8.91 -0.14
N SER A 149 16.74 -8.91 0.42
CA SER A 149 16.33 -9.81 1.48
C SER A 149 14.89 -10.27 1.31
N TRP A 150 14.66 -11.56 1.61
CA TRP A 150 13.33 -12.12 1.83
C TRP A 150 13.15 -12.41 3.30
N SER A 151 12.01 -12.04 3.82
CA SER A 151 11.65 -12.27 5.20
C SER A 151 10.27 -12.90 5.29
N GLU A 152 10.11 -13.79 6.26
CA GLU A 152 8.83 -14.39 6.59
C GLU A 152 8.42 -13.91 7.98
N TYR A 153 7.16 -13.45 8.06
CA TYR A 153 6.53 -12.99 9.28
C TYR A 153 5.27 -13.82 9.53
N SER A 154 4.95 -14.06 10.80
CA SER A 154 3.60 -14.47 11.17
C SER A 154 2.60 -13.31 10.97
N GLN A 155 1.30 -13.60 10.97
CA GLN A 155 0.27 -12.58 10.76
C GLN A 155 0.24 -11.50 11.85
N ASP A 156 0.74 -11.81 13.06
CA ASP A 156 0.90 -10.84 14.15
C ASP A 156 2.13 -9.93 14.01
N GLY A 157 2.92 -10.11 12.94
CA GLY A 157 4.11 -9.31 12.65
C GLY A 157 5.39 -9.81 13.29
N THR A 158 5.40 -11.01 13.89
CA THR A 158 6.63 -11.61 14.42
C THR A 158 7.51 -12.10 13.28
N LEU A 159 8.76 -11.62 13.21
CA LEU A 159 9.75 -12.10 12.24
C LEU A 159 10.13 -13.55 12.55
N LEU A 160 9.88 -14.46 11.61
CA LEU A 160 10.19 -15.88 11.74
C LEU A 160 11.56 -16.21 11.17
N ARG A 161 11.90 -15.69 9.99
CA ARG A 161 13.20 -15.90 9.33
C ARG A 161 13.48 -14.84 8.27
N THR A 162 14.76 -14.65 7.96
CA THR A 162 15.23 -13.76 6.89
C THR A 162 16.31 -14.45 6.09
N PHE A 163 16.21 -14.35 4.77
CA PHE A 163 17.22 -14.76 3.81
C PHE A 163 17.78 -13.51 3.14
N LYS A 164 19.10 -13.42 3.00
CA LYS A 164 19.77 -12.36 2.27
C LYS A 164 20.46 -12.93 1.05
N THR A 165 20.31 -12.28 -0.09
CA THR A 165 21.16 -12.58 -1.24
C THR A 165 22.48 -11.84 -1.07
N THR A 166 23.58 -12.57 -1.16
CA THR A 166 24.88 -11.94 -1.41
C THR A 166 24.88 -11.53 -2.88
N GLY A 167 24.89 -10.23 -3.15
CA GLY A 167 24.87 -9.71 -4.51
C GLY A 167 25.90 -10.41 -5.39
N GLY A 168 25.41 -11.10 -6.43
CA GLY A 168 26.27 -11.51 -7.52
C GLY A 168 26.83 -10.26 -8.20
N LYS A 169 28.14 -10.19 -8.40
CA LYS A 169 28.80 -9.20 -9.26
C LYS A 169 28.44 -9.45 -10.69
#